data_4ef28ddb382ec7c21910ff143d1d1a48
#
_entry.id   4ef28ddb382ec7c21910ff143d1d1a48
#
_cell.length_a   1.000
_cell.length_b   1.000
_cell.length_c   1.000
_cell.angle_alpha   90.00
_cell.angle_beta   90.00
_cell.angle_gamma   90.00
#
_symmetry.space_group_name_H-M   'P 1'
#
loop_
_entity.id
_entity.type
_entity.pdbx_description
1 polymer ?
#
loop_
_entity_poly.entity_id
_entity_poly.type
_entity_poly.pdbx_seq_one_letter_code
_entity_poly.pdbx_strand_id
1 'polypeptide(L)'
;VKKGNRAIGRNEAIRNTTGDIIACSDAGCTLDRNWIQEIVEPFDEKNVNVVAGYYKGLANSIFQKCLIPYVLVMPDKLNAKNFLPASRSMAFRKSIWKKVGGFPEEFSHNEDYVFAQKLKSIKAKIVFAKDAIVYWMPRKNLKEAFIMFFRFALGDTEASIFRLKAVLILTRYSVGIISLVLFVLFRYYFMFYVLGSIFLLYCFWSVFKNFVYVKNWQAFLMLPLLQLVSDIAIITGTTLGLLKKYG
;
A
#
# COMPACT_ATOMS: atom_id res chain seq x y z
N VAL A 1 -12.61 -15.07 -22.55
CA VAL A 1 -11.78 -14.54 -21.45
C VAL A 1 -12.37 -15.03 -20.12
N LYS A 2 -11.58 -15.72 -19.30
CA LYS A 2 -12.00 -16.19 -17.97
C LYS A 2 -12.34 -14.98 -17.10
N LYS A 3 -13.59 -14.87 -16.62
CA LYS A 3 -13.98 -13.84 -15.65
C LYS A 3 -13.29 -14.14 -14.31
N GLY A 4 -12.71 -13.14 -13.67
CA GLY A 4 -12.03 -13.34 -12.40
C GLY A 4 -11.47 -12.04 -11.81
N ASN A 5 -10.70 -12.18 -10.72
CA ASN A 5 -10.02 -11.07 -10.08
C ASN A 5 -8.76 -10.63 -10.89
N ARG A 6 -8.04 -9.64 -10.36
CA ARG A 6 -6.83 -9.07 -11.00
C ARG A 6 -5.71 -10.10 -11.20
N ALA A 7 -5.54 -11.03 -10.25
CA ALA A 7 -4.53 -12.08 -10.35
C ALA A 7 -4.83 -13.04 -11.51
N ILE A 8 -6.08 -13.49 -11.63
CA ILE A 8 -6.55 -14.34 -12.74
C ILE A 8 -6.30 -13.65 -14.08
N GLY A 9 -6.69 -12.37 -14.22
CA GLY A 9 -6.48 -11.62 -15.45
C GLY A 9 -5.01 -11.47 -15.82
N ARG A 10 -4.13 -11.17 -14.85
CA ARG A 10 -2.67 -11.09 -15.07
C ARG A 10 -2.08 -12.45 -15.46
N ASN A 11 -2.41 -13.49 -14.72
CA ASN A 11 -1.92 -14.83 -15.01
C ASN A 11 -2.33 -15.30 -16.41
N GLU A 12 -3.57 -15.04 -16.81
CA GLU A 12 -4.06 -15.38 -18.15
C GLU A 12 -3.32 -14.60 -19.24
N ALA A 13 -3.12 -13.30 -19.05
CA ALA A 13 -2.33 -12.47 -19.97
C ALA A 13 -0.90 -13.01 -20.11
N ILE A 14 -0.24 -13.35 -18.99
CA ILE A 14 1.13 -13.86 -18.98
C ILE A 14 1.24 -15.24 -19.65
N ARG A 15 0.27 -16.14 -19.45
CA ARG A 15 0.25 -17.45 -20.13
C ARG A 15 0.28 -17.28 -21.64
N ASN A 16 -0.47 -16.30 -22.15
CA ASN A 16 -0.63 -16.04 -23.59
C ASN A 16 0.47 -15.15 -24.20
N THR A 17 1.45 -14.66 -23.43
CA THR A 17 2.60 -13.95 -23.99
C THR A 17 3.66 -14.91 -24.50
N THR A 18 4.45 -14.49 -25.49
CA THR A 18 5.60 -15.23 -26.03
C THR A 18 6.94 -14.76 -25.45
N GLY A 19 6.99 -13.54 -24.88
CA GLY A 19 8.23 -12.95 -24.35
C GLY A 19 8.75 -13.63 -23.08
N ASP A 20 10.06 -13.65 -22.91
CA ASP A 20 10.75 -14.19 -21.73
C ASP A 20 10.72 -13.22 -20.55
N ILE A 21 10.63 -11.93 -20.81
CA ILE A 21 10.52 -10.87 -19.79
C ILE A 21 9.10 -10.31 -19.86
N ILE A 22 8.45 -10.28 -18.72
CA ILE A 22 7.10 -9.74 -18.55
C ILE A 22 7.20 -8.42 -17.78
N ALA A 23 6.81 -7.32 -18.42
CA ALA A 23 6.67 -6.02 -17.80
C ALA A 23 5.20 -5.75 -17.46
N CYS A 24 4.94 -5.36 -16.22
CA CYS A 24 3.59 -5.13 -15.69
C CYS A 24 3.42 -3.69 -15.22
N SER A 25 2.27 -3.11 -15.57
CA SER A 25 1.76 -1.88 -14.96
C SER A 25 0.27 -1.99 -14.70
N ASP A 26 -0.24 -1.29 -13.68
CA ASP A 26 -1.67 -1.28 -13.37
C ASP A 26 -2.44 -0.32 -14.29
N ALA A 27 -3.68 -0.67 -14.61
CA ALA A 27 -4.61 0.23 -15.28
C ALA A 27 -4.81 1.51 -14.43
N GLY A 28 -4.73 2.68 -15.06
CA GLY A 28 -4.80 3.99 -14.40
C GLY A 28 -3.45 4.52 -13.93
N CYS A 29 -2.34 3.86 -14.25
CA CYS A 29 -1.01 4.42 -14.19
C CYS A 29 -0.59 4.99 -15.55
N THR A 30 0.16 6.10 -15.54
CA THR A 30 0.82 6.65 -16.73
C THR A 30 2.29 6.28 -16.67
N LEU A 31 2.82 5.67 -17.72
CA LEU A 31 4.23 5.28 -17.80
C LEU A 31 5.10 6.49 -18.15
N ASP A 32 6.27 6.59 -17.55
CA ASP A 32 7.32 7.50 -18.02
C ASP A 32 7.77 7.09 -19.43
N ARG A 33 8.27 8.05 -20.22
CA ARG A 33 8.69 7.78 -21.60
C ARG A 33 9.75 6.70 -21.71
N ASN A 34 10.65 6.64 -20.75
CA ASN A 34 11.77 5.70 -20.72
C ASN A 34 11.43 4.45 -19.89
N TRP A 35 10.21 4.33 -19.37
CA TRP A 35 9.84 3.27 -18.42
C TRP A 35 10.18 1.88 -18.89
N ILE A 36 9.89 1.55 -20.15
CA ILE A 36 10.13 0.20 -20.68
C ILE A 36 11.63 -0.11 -20.79
N GLN A 37 12.43 0.87 -21.16
CA GLN A 37 13.88 0.74 -21.23
C GLN A 37 14.44 0.51 -19.82
N GLU A 38 14.12 1.39 -18.88
CA GLU A 38 14.62 1.38 -17.51
C GLU A 38 14.21 0.11 -16.74
N ILE A 39 13.02 -0.45 -17.02
CA ILE A 39 12.54 -1.65 -16.32
C ILE A 39 13.11 -2.94 -16.92
N VAL A 40 13.57 -2.92 -18.17
CA VAL A 40 14.09 -4.10 -18.88
C VAL A 40 15.61 -4.16 -18.86
N GLU A 41 16.32 -3.03 -18.93
CA GLU A 41 17.79 -2.97 -18.94
C GLU A 41 18.48 -3.83 -17.86
N PRO A 42 18.01 -3.89 -16.60
CA PRO A 42 18.69 -4.74 -15.60
C PRO A 42 18.71 -6.24 -15.93
N PHE A 43 17.87 -6.71 -16.86
CA PHE A 43 17.87 -8.12 -17.29
C PHE A 43 19.02 -8.50 -18.21
N ASP A 44 19.84 -7.55 -18.68
CA ASP A 44 21.09 -7.81 -19.38
C ASP A 44 22.02 -8.62 -18.49
N GLU A 45 21.94 -8.43 -17.17
CA GLU A 45 22.48 -9.37 -16.21
C GLU A 45 21.62 -10.64 -16.12
N LYS A 46 22.16 -11.76 -16.62
CA LYS A 46 21.44 -13.05 -16.72
C LYS A 46 20.88 -13.57 -15.38
N ASN A 47 21.46 -13.21 -14.26
CA ASN A 47 21.05 -13.64 -12.91
C ASN A 47 19.91 -12.79 -12.31
N VAL A 48 19.55 -11.64 -12.90
CA VAL A 48 18.40 -10.83 -12.47
C VAL A 48 17.11 -11.56 -12.82
N ASN A 49 16.27 -11.77 -11.80
CA ASN A 49 15.01 -12.47 -11.93
C ASN A 49 13.81 -11.51 -11.99
N VAL A 50 13.90 -10.39 -11.25
CA VAL A 50 12.82 -9.44 -11.05
C VAL A 50 13.39 -8.03 -10.98
N VAL A 51 12.69 -7.08 -11.57
CA VAL A 51 12.97 -5.65 -11.45
C VAL A 51 11.77 -4.96 -10.82
N ALA A 52 12.01 -4.24 -9.74
CA ALA A 52 11.03 -3.40 -9.08
C ALA A 52 11.25 -1.95 -9.55
N GLY A 53 10.32 -1.40 -10.31
CA GLY A 53 10.33 0.01 -10.69
C GLY A 53 9.74 0.89 -9.59
N TYR A 54 9.87 2.20 -9.77
CA TYR A 54 9.38 3.19 -8.82
C TYR A 54 8.05 3.80 -9.30
N TYR A 55 7.31 4.36 -8.36
CA TYR A 55 6.04 5.02 -8.68
C TYR A 55 5.91 6.35 -7.93
N LYS A 56 5.46 7.37 -8.65
CA LYS A 56 5.21 8.72 -8.14
C LYS A 56 3.72 9.04 -8.18
N GLY A 57 3.26 9.86 -7.23
CA GLY A 57 1.89 10.33 -7.24
C GLY A 57 1.72 11.51 -8.20
N LEU A 58 0.71 11.45 -9.07
CA LEU A 58 0.28 12.55 -9.93
C LEU A 58 -0.99 13.17 -9.35
N ALA A 59 -0.87 14.29 -8.65
CA ALA A 59 -1.97 14.93 -7.96
C ALA A 59 -2.53 16.13 -8.73
N ASN A 60 -3.83 16.14 -8.95
CA ASN A 60 -4.56 17.26 -9.58
C ASN A 60 -5.29 18.13 -8.54
N SER A 61 -5.22 17.78 -7.25
CA SER A 61 -5.81 18.53 -6.15
C SER A 61 -4.98 18.44 -4.89
N ILE A 62 -5.20 19.36 -3.94
CA ILE A 62 -4.54 19.33 -2.63
C ILE A 62 -4.90 18.06 -1.86
N PHE A 63 -6.15 17.61 -1.93
CA PHE A 63 -6.57 16.35 -1.35
C PHE A 63 -5.72 15.17 -1.85
N GLN A 64 -5.56 15.05 -3.17
CA GLN A 64 -4.75 14.01 -3.78
C GLN A 64 -3.27 14.13 -3.36
N LYS A 65 -2.75 15.36 -3.29
CA LYS A 65 -1.38 15.62 -2.83
C LYS A 65 -1.19 15.17 -1.37
N CYS A 66 -2.16 15.44 -0.51
CA CYS A 66 -2.16 14.97 0.88
C CYS A 66 -2.27 13.44 0.99
N LEU A 67 -2.96 12.78 0.06
CA LEU A 67 -3.16 11.32 0.09
C LEU A 67 -1.89 10.54 -0.30
N ILE A 68 -1.03 11.11 -1.17
CA ILE A 68 0.19 10.45 -1.67
C ILE A 68 1.06 9.85 -0.55
N PRO A 69 1.48 10.61 0.50
CA PRO A 69 2.39 10.08 1.52
C PRO A 69 1.77 9.02 2.43
N TYR A 70 0.45 8.82 2.37
CA TYR A 70 -0.24 7.71 3.07
C TYR A 70 -0.20 6.40 2.29
N VAL A 71 -0.01 6.47 0.98
CA VAL A 71 -0.12 5.31 0.06
C VAL A 71 1.22 4.92 -0.54
N LEU A 72 2.04 5.89 -0.93
CA LEU A 72 3.29 5.66 -1.63
C LEU A 72 4.50 5.76 -0.69
N VAL A 73 5.55 5.00 -1.01
CA VAL A 73 6.86 5.17 -0.38
C VAL A 73 7.48 6.45 -0.91
N MET A 74 7.69 7.43 -0.03
CA MET A 74 8.28 8.71 -0.41
C MET A 74 9.79 8.56 -0.64
N PRO A 75 10.41 9.40 -1.50
CA PRO A 75 11.81 9.25 -1.90
C PRO A 75 12.81 9.20 -0.74
N ASP A 76 12.59 10.01 0.30
CA ASP A 76 13.40 10.07 1.52
C ASP A 76 13.24 8.84 2.44
N LYS A 77 12.20 8.06 2.26
CA LYS A 77 11.89 6.82 3.01
C LYS A 77 12.18 5.56 2.21
N LEU A 78 12.71 5.71 1.02
CA LEU A 78 12.97 4.60 0.13
C LEU A 78 14.22 3.84 0.59
N ASN A 79 14.08 2.53 0.75
CA ASN A 79 15.20 1.62 0.97
C ASN A 79 15.28 0.66 -0.23
N ALA A 80 16.20 0.93 -1.15
CA ALA A 80 16.37 0.15 -2.37
C ALA A 80 16.62 -1.35 -2.12
N LYS A 81 17.34 -1.71 -1.02
CA LYS A 81 17.65 -3.11 -0.68
C LYS A 81 16.41 -3.91 -0.25
N ASN A 82 15.39 -3.23 0.27
CA ASN A 82 14.17 -3.85 0.79
C ASN A 82 12.91 -3.48 0.00
N PHE A 83 13.08 -2.76 -1.13
CA PHE A 83 11.96 -2.35 -1.96
C PHE A 83 11.38 -3.57 -2.68
N LEU A 84 10.10 -3.85 -2.42
CA LEU A 84 9.41 -4.98 -3.06
C LEU A 84 8.76 -4.55 -4.36
N PRO A 85 8.78 -5.41 -5.39
CA PRO A 85 8.08 -5.15 -6.63
C PRO A 85 6.56 -5.05 -6.38
N ALA A 86 5.92 -4.10 -7.04
CA ALA A 86 4.48 -3.93 -7.04
C ALA A 86 3.96 -3.90 -8.47
N SER A 87 2.76 -4.41 -8.70
CA SER A 87 2.17 -4.52 -10.04
C SER A 87 2.05 -3.20 -10.80
N ARG A 88 2.20 -2.07 -10.10
CA ARG A 88 2.24 -0.74 -10.72
C ARG A 88 3.46 -0.54 -11.62
N SER A 89 4.62 -1.06 -11.19
CA SER A 89 5.88 -0.96 -11.94
C SER A 89 6.77 -2.13 -11.56
N MET A 90 6.68 -3.23 -12.30
CA MET A 90 7.56 -4.38 -12.12
C MET A 90 7.80 -5.09 -13.44
N ALA A 91 8.95 -5.75 -13.55
CA ALA A 91 9.20 -6.74 -14.57
C ALA A 91 9.83 -7.99 -13.96
N PHE A 92 9.66 -9.13 -14.61
CA PHE A 92 10.21 -10.40 -14.16
C PHE A 92 10.39 -11.38 -15.31
N ARG A 93 11.32 -12.33 -15.17
CA ARG A 93 11.44 -13.44 -16.13
C ARG A 93 10.21 -14.33 -16.05
N LYS A 94 9.65 -14.71 -17.18
CA LYS A 94 8.50 -15.63 -17.25
C LYS A 94 8.80 -16.97 -16.55
N SER A 95 10.05 -17.42 -16.57
CA SER A 95 10.50 -18.63 -15.87
C SER A 95 10.34 -18.52 -14.35
N ILE A 96 10.65 -17.36 -13.73
CA ILE A 96 10.50 -17.17 -12.28
C ILE A 96 9.03 -17.11 -11.87
N TRP A 97 8.16 -16.49 -12.71
CA TRP A 97 6.72 -16.47 -12.51
C TRP A 97 6.16 -17.90 -12.50
N LYS A 98 6.58 -18.76 -13.46
CA LYS A 98 6.21 -20.18 -13.48
C LYS A 98 6.67 -20.90 -12.21
N LYS A 99 7.93 -20.64 -11.78
CA LYS A 99 8.53 -21.29 -10.61
C LYS A 99 7.78 -21.01 -9.31
N VAL A 100 7.22 -19.80 -9.12
CA VAL A 100 6.46 -19.46 -7.91
C VAL A 100 4.95 -19.73 -8.03
N GLY A 101 4.49 -20.28 -9.16
CA GLY A 101 3.08 -20.60 -9.40
C GLY A 101 2.21 -19.41 -9.78
N GLY A 102 2.81 -18.31 -10.26
CA GLY A 102 2.10 -17.11 -10.69
C GLY A 102 1.59 -16.22 -9.56
N PHE A 103 0.76 -15.25 -9.94
CA PHE A 103 0.01 -14.43 -8.98
C PHE A 103 -1.03 -15.29 -8.27
N PRO A 104 -1.18 -15.18 -6.94
CA PRO A 104 -2.14 -15.99 -6.19
C PRO A 104 -3.59 -15.59 -6.55
N GLU A 105 -4.34 -16.51 -7.14
CA GLU A 105 -5.69 -16.28 -7.68
C GLU A 105 -6.77 -16.26 -6.59
N GLU A 106 -6.45 -16.77 -5.40
CA GLU A 106 -7.33 -16.83 -4.23
C GLU A 106 -7.54 -15.46 -3.57
N PHE A 107 -6.63 -14.48 -3.76
CA PHE A 107 -6.73 -13.18 -3.13
C PHE A 107 -7.36 -12.13 -4.05
N SER A 108 -8.33 -11.39 -3.52
CA SER A 108 -8.96 -10.27 -4.23
C SER A 108 -8.13 -8.98 -4.16
N HIS A 109 -7.25 -8.88 -3.16
CA HIS A 109 -6.41 -7.72 -2.88
C HIS A 109 -5.03 -8.18 -2.42
N ASN A 110 -4.02 -7.31 -2.60
CA ASN A 110 -2.62 -7.56 -2.20
C ASN A 110 -1.98 -8.79 -2.89
N GLU A 111 -2.53 -9.23 -4.01
CA GLU A 111 -2.03 -10.34 -4.82
C GLU A 111 -0.59 -10.09 -5.31
N ASP A 112 -0.24 -8.83 -5.57
CA ASP A 112 1.11 -8.41 -5.97
C ASP A 112 2.09 -8.46 -4.80
N TYR A 113 1.66 -8.06 -3.61
CA TYR A 113 2.49 -8.17 -2.40
C TYR A 113 2.78 -9.64 -2.05
N VAL A 114 1.76 -10.52 -2.10
CA VAL A 114 1.95 -11.95 -1.87
C VAL A 114 2.88 -12.56 -2.93
N PHE A 115 2.71 -12.18 -4.19
CA PHE A 115 3.62 -12.59 -5.27
C PHE A 115 5.06 -12.15 -4.99
N ALA A 116 5.26 -10.89 -4.56
CA ALA A 116 6.58 -10.38 -4.19
C ALA A 116 7.19 -11.16 -3.00
N GLN A 117 6.40 -11.55 -2.01
CA GLN A 117 6.87 -12.39 -0.90
C GLN A 117 7.25 -13.80 -1.36
N LYS A 118 6.48 -14.42 -2.27
CA LYS A 118 6.86 -15.71 -2.89
C LYS A 118 8.20 -15.60 -3.63
N LEU A 119 8.44 -14.52 -4.38
CA LEU A 119 9.72 -14.27 -5.04
C LEU A 119 10.86 -14.14 -4.03
N LYS A 120 10.65 -13.42 -2.94
CA LYS A 120 11.63 -13.26 -1.87
C LYS A 120 11.94 -14.59 -1.16
N SER A 121 10.93 -15.42 -0.90
CA SER A 121 11.10 -16.73 -0.21
C SER A 121 12.00 -17.70 -0.98
N ILE A 122 11.97 -17.64 -2.32
CA ILE A 122 12.85 -18.45 -3.17
C ILE A 122 14.19 -17.74 -3.46
N LYS A 123 14.51 -16.64 -2.74
CA LYS A 123 15.73 -15.84 -2.90
C LYS A 123 15.95 -15.36 -4.34
N ALA A 124 14.87 -15.00 -5.05
CA ALA A 124 14.98 -14.41 -6.38
C ALA A 124 15.81 -13.13 -6.33
N LYS A 125 16.74 -12.92 -7.28
CA LYS A 125 17.49 -11.66 -7.39
C LYS A 125 16.56 -10.56 -7.86
N ILE A 126 16.20 -9.65 -6.94
CA ILE A 126 15.34 -8.49 -7.19
C ILE A 126 16.24 -7.26 -7.29
N VAL A 127 16.14 -6.51 -8.37
CA VAL A 127 16.84 -5.23 -8.58
C VAL A 127 15.83 -4.09 -8.51
N PHE A 128 16.20 -2.99 -7.88
CA PHE A 128 15.40 -1.78 -7.84
C PHE A 128 15.85 -0.81 -8.93
N ALA A 129 14.99 -0.56 -9.91
CA ALA A 129 15.18 0.41 -10.98
C ALA A 129 14.47 1.73 -10.61
N LYS A 130 15.22 2.68 -10.03
CA LYS A 130 14.68 3.96 -9.52
C LYS A 130 14.09 4.85 -10.62
N ASP A 131 14.57 4.69 -11.85
CA ASP A 131 14.22 5.50 -13.00
C ASP A 131 13.12 4.86 -13.87
N ALA A 132 12.77 3.59 -13.61
CA ALA A 132 11.57 2.94 -14.17
C ALA A 132 10.30 3.47 -13.49
N ILE A 133 9.92 4.71 -13.80
CA ILE A 133 8.89 5.49 -13.10
C ILE A 133 7.52 5.28 -13.75
N VAL A 134 6.51 5.03 -12.92
CA VAL A 134 5.11 5.18 -13.29
C VAL A 134 4.45 6.27 -12.43
N TYR A 135 3.50 6.98 -13.03
CA TYR A 135 2.72 8.01 -12.36
C TYR A 135 1.36 7.44 -11.99
N TRP A 136 1.08 7.36 -10.69
CA TRP A 136 -0.18 6.88 -10.16
C TRP A 136 -1.07 8.05 -9.74
N MET A 137 -2.32 8.06 -10.21
CA MET A 137 -3.31 9.06 -9.82
C MET A 137 -4.01 8.65 -8.51
N PRO A 138 -3.89 9.45 -7.44
CA PRO A 138 -4.56 9.18 -6.17
C PRO A 138 -6.08 9.28 -6.27
N ARG A 139 -6.79 8.68 -5.33
CA ARG A 139 -8.25 8.78 -5.19
C ARG A 139 -8.66 10.22 -5.02
N LYS A 140 -9.88 10.55 -5.49
CA LYS A 140 -10.33 11.94 -5.64
C LYS A 140 -10.99 12.51 -4.38
N ASN A 141 -11.50 11.64 -3.48
CA ASN A 141 -12.25 12.05 -2.30
C ASN A 141 -12.07 11.07 -1.12
N LEU A 142 -12.57 11.46 0.05
CA LEU A 142 -12.46 10.69 1.29
C LEU A 142 -13.11 9.31 1.20
N LYS A 143 -14.28 9.19 0.55
CA LYS A 143 -14.98 7.91 0.38
C LYS A 143 -14.13 6.91 -0.40
N GLU A 144 -13.56 7.34 -1.51
CA GLU A 144 -12.68 6.50 -2.31
C GLU A 144 -11.37 6.14 -1.58
N ALA A 145 -10.83 7.10 -0.81
CA ALA A 145 -9.64 6.86 0.02
C ALA A 145 -9.94 5.84 1.14
N PHE A 146 -11.08 5.98 1.83
CA PHE A 146 -11.54 5.03 2.83
C PHE A 146 -11.67 3.61 2.24
N ILE A 147 -12.38 3.47 1.12
CA ILE A 147 -12.57 2.18 0.45
C ILE A 147 -11.23 1.56 0.05
N MET A 148 -10.27 2.37 -0.39
CA MET A 148 -8.94 1.90 -0.75
C MET A 148 -8.18 1.37 0.48
N PHE A 149 -8.11 2.13 1.59
CA PHE A 149 -7.45 1.69 2.82
C PHE A 149 -8.14 0.47 3.45
N PHE A 150 -9.48 0.46 3.44
CA PHE A 150 -10.28 -0.68 3.90
C PHE A 150 -9.94 -1.96 3.12
N ARG A 151 -9.88 -1.88 1.79
CA ARG A 151 -9.53 -3.01 0.93
C ARG A 151 -8.10 -3.49 1.14
N PHE A 152 -7.16 -2.59 1.41
CA PHE A 152 -5.79 -2.97 1.75
C PHE A 152 -5.75 -3.75 3.07
N ALA A 153 -6.43 -3.26 4.11
CA ALA A 153 -6.46 -3.92 5.41
C ALA A 153 -7.19 -5.28 5.37
N LEU A 154 -8.31 -5.35 4.63
CA LEU A 154 -9.03 -6.60 4.38
C LEU A 154 -8.15 -7.61 3.66
N GLY A 155 -7.48 -7.21 2.58
CA GLY A 155 -6.57 -8.07 1.82
C GLY A 155 -5.34 -8.50 2.60
N ASP A 156 -4.79 -7.65 3.47
CA ASP A 156 -3.71 -8.03 4.39
C ASP A 156 -4.17 -9.20 5.30
N THR A 157 -5.38 -9.11 5.82
CA THR A 157 -5.93 -10.15 6.71
C THR A 157 -6.24 -11.45 5.95
N GLU A 158 -6.86 -11.36 4.78
CA GLU A 158 -7.13 -12.50 3.89
C GLU A 158 -5.84 -13.25 3.55
N ALA A 159 -4.77 -12.51 3.24
CA ALA A 159 -3.46 -13.06 2.90
C ALA A 159 -2.58 -13.40 4.12
N SER A 160 -3.08 -13.28 5.35
CA SER A 160 -2.30 -13.49 6.59
C SER A 160 -1.07 -12.58 6.71
N ILE A 161 -1.13 -11.39 6.11
CA ILE A 161 -0.06 -10.40 6.17
C ILE A 161 -0.20 -9.62 7.47
N PHE A 162 0.78 -9.78 8.35
CA PHE A 162 0.80 -9.09 9.63
C PHE A 162 1.57 -7.77 9.53
N ARG A 163 0.85 -6.65 9.55
CA ARG A 163 1.48 -5.33 9.55
C ARG A 163 1.48 -4.75 10.96
N LEU A 164 2.67 -4.50 11.50
CA LEU A 164 2.84 -3.85 12.81
C LEU A 164 2.03 -2.54 12.92
N LYS A 165 1.92 -1.77 11.84
CA LYS A 165 1.12 -0.54 11.80
C LYS A 165 -0.36 -0.81 12.15
N ALA A 166 -0.96 -1.88 11.63
CA ALA A 166 -2.36 -2.23 11.91
C ALA A 166 -2.55 -2.60 13.39
N VAL A 167 -1.61 -3.38 13.96
CA VAL A 167 -1.62 -3.73 15.39
C VAL A 167 -1.53 -2.49 16.26
N LEU A 168 -0.58 -1.60 15.99
CA LEU A 168 -0.41 -0.35 16.75
C LEU A 168 -1.66 0.54 16.68
N ILE A 169 -2.35 0.59 15.53
CA ILE A 169 -3.62 1.32 15.40
C ILE A 169 -4.68 0.66 16.27
N LEU A 170 -4.91 -0.65 16.11
CA LEU A 170 -5.90 -1.37 16.91
C LEU A 170 -5.66 -1.21 18.40
N THR A 171 -4.43 -1.43 18.89
CA THR A 171 -4.06 -1.29 20.31
C THR A 171 -4.34 0.12 20.80
N ARG A 172 -3.90 1.16 20.08
CA ARG A 172 -4.10 2.55 20.48
C ARG A 172 -5.58 2.91 20.65
N TYR A 173 -6.42 2.53 19.68
CA TYR A 173 -7.86 2.82 19.76
C TYR A 173 -8.54 1.99 20.84
N SER A 174 -8.17 0.72 21.03
CA SER A 174 -8.69 -0.12 22.12
C SER A 174 -8.34 0.46 23.48
N VAL A 175 -7.08 0.84 23.70
CA VAL A 175 -6.65 1.50 24.95
C VAL A 175 -7.41 2.82 25.17
N GLY A 176 -7.57 3.64 24.12
CA GLY A 176 -8.33 4.89 24.20
C GLY A 176 -9.79 4.68 24.61
N ILE A 177 -10.46 3.70 24.03
CA ILE A 177 -11.87 3.36 24.35
C ILE A 177 -11.97 2.83 25.78
N ILE A 178 -11.11 1.88 26.17
CA ILE A 178 -11.09 1.33 27.55
C ILE A 178 -10.85 2.45 28.56
N SER A 179 -9.88 3.33 28.32
CA SER A 179 -9.60 4.48 29.18
C SER A 179 -10.82 5.39 29.30
N LEU A 180 -11.49 5.68 28.18
CA LEU A 180 -12.71 6.51 28.17
C LEU A 180 -13.81 5.89 29.04
N VAL A 181 -14.05 4.59 28.92
CA VAL A 181 -15.06 3.87 29.72
C VAL A 181 -14.70 3.93 31.19
N LEU A 182 -13.44 3.64 31.55
CA LEU A 182 -12.99 3.69 32.94
C LEU A 182 -13.12 5.10 33.54
N PHE A 183 -12.78 6.15 32.77
CA PHE A 183 -12.91 7.54 33.24
C PHE A 183 -14.36 7.95 33.52
N VAL A 184 -15.31 7.45 32.70
CA VAL A 184 -16.74 7.65 32.94
C VAL A 184 -17.18 6.91 34.21
N LEU A 185 -16.82 5.63 34.33
CA LEU A 185 -17.23 4.79 35.47
C LEU A 185 -16.69 5.31 36.81
N PHE A 186 -15.43 5.74 36.86
CA PHE A 186 -14.80 6.26 38.07
C PHE A 186 -14.92 7.77 38.26
N ARG A 187 -15.67 8.45 37.37
CA ARG A 187 -15.91 9.90 37.37
C ARG A 187 -14.65 10.76 37.33
N TYR A 188 -13.57 10.27 36.70
CA TYR A 188 -12.32 11.02 36.54
C TYR A 188 -12.42 11.99 35.35
N TYR A 189 -13.33 12.94 35.38
CA TYR A 189 -13.67 13.81 34.26
C TYR A 189 -12.49 14.63 33.72
N PHE A 190 -11.52 14.97 34.58
CA PHE A 190 -10.36 15.70 34.12
C PHE A 190 -9.55 14.91 33.08
N MET A 191 -9.62 13.58 33.06
CA MET A 191 -8.93 12.73 32.09
C MET A 191 -9.45 12.90 30.66
N PHE A 192 -10.64 13.48 30.46
CA PHE A 192 -11.10 13.87 29.14
C PHE A 192 -10.19 14.93 28.52
N TYR A 193 -9.67 15.86 29.31
CA TYR A 193 -8.69 16.85 28.83
C TYR A 193 -7.38 16.19 28.45
N VAL A 194 -6.94 15.17 29.19
CA VAL A 194 -5.73 14.39 28.87
C VAL A 194 -5.92 13.64 27.53
N LEU A 195 -7.03 12.91 27.34
CA LEU A 195 -7.33 12.22 26.09
C LEU A 195 -7.49 13.20 24.93
N GLY A 196 -8.15 14.33 25.15
CA GLY A 196 -8.28 15.40 24.16
C GLY A 196 -6.92 15.95 23.73
N SER A 197 -6.02 16.19 24.67
CA SER A 197 -4.65 16.66 24.40
C SER A 197 -3.85 15.62 23.61
N ILE A 198 -3.94 14.34 23.97
CA ILE A 198 -3.29 13.23 23.23
C ILE A 198 -3.84 13.17 21.80
N PHE A 199 -5.13 13.31 21.63
CA PHE A 199 -5.76 13.34 20.30
C PHE A 199 -5.29 14.53 19.46
N LEU A 200 -5.20 15.72 20.03
CA LEU A 200 -4.68 16.93 19.36
C LEU A 200 -3.21 16.74 18.96
N LEU A 201 -2.37 16.20 19.84
CA LEU A 201 -0.98 15.87 19.54
C LEU A 201 -0.87 14.85 18.41
N TYR A 202 -1.76 13.88 18.37
CA TYR A 202 -1.82 12.91 17.26
C TYR A 202 -2.20 13.55 15.93
N CYS A 203 -3.18 14.45 15.93
CA CYS A 203 -3.54 15.24 14.74
C CYS A 203 -2.36 16.10 14.28
N PHE A 204 -1.69 16.78 15.21
CA PHE A 204 -0.51 17.59 14.92
C PHE A 204 0.64 16.74 14.35
N TRP A 205 0.90 15.57 14.95
CA TRP A 205 1.91 14.64 14.43
C TRP A 205 1.63 14.20 13.00
N SER A 206 0.36 14.00 12.62
CA SER A 206 -0.01 13.64 11.24
C SER A 206 0.36 14.74 10.23
N VAL A 207 0.22 16.01 10.65
CA VAL A 207 0.65 17.18 9.87
C VAL A 207 2.18 17.20 9.78
N PHE A 208 2.86 17.21 10.93
CA PHE A 208 4.32 17.28 11.00
C PHE A 208 5.00 16.23 10.11
N LYS A 209 4.52 14.99 10.17
CA LYS A 209 5.05 13.88 9.41
C LYS A 209 4.94 14.03 7.89
N ASN A 210 3.86 14.64 7.39
CA ASN A 210 3.51 14.62 5.97
C ASN A 210 3.52 16.00 5.31
N PHE A 211 3.59 17.09 6.06
CA PHE A 211 3.54 18.46 5.54
C PHE A 211 4.67 18.75 4.56
N VAL A 212 5.86 18.20 4.78
CA VAL A 212 7.03 18.36 3.92
C VAL A 212 6.77 18.00 2.46
N TYR A 213 5.85 17.05 2.21
CA TYR A 213 5.49 16.57 0.87
C TYR A 213 4.38 17.41 0.22
N VAL A 214 3.61 18.15 1.01
CA VAL A 214 2.43 18.88 0.52
C VAL A 214 2.72 20.37 0.38
N LYS A 215 3.32 20.98 1.41
CA LYS A 215 3.71 22.41 1.47
C LYS A 215 2.56 23.35 1.07
N ASN A 216 1.38 23.12 1.66
CA ASN A 216 0.17 23.92 1.44
C ASN A 216 -0.60 24.04 2.75
N TRP A 217 -1.18 25.24 3.06
CA TRP A 217 -1.89 25.48 4.30
C TRP A 217 -3.10 24.55 4.51
N GLN A 218 -3.80 24.16 3.43
CA GLN A 218 -4.95 23.23 3.52
C GLN A 218 -4.55 21.85 4.07
N ALA A 219 -3.25 21.51 4.04
CA ALA A 219 -2.74 20.27 4.62
C ALA A 219 -2.95 20.19 6.13
N PHE A 220 -3.03 21.34 6.84
CA PHE A 220 -3.30 21.35 8.28
C PHE A 220 -4.66 20.73 8.64
N LEU A 221 -5.64 20.81 7.75
CA LEU A 221 -6.93 20.17 7.93
C LEU A 221 -6.99 18.79 7.25
N MET A 222 -6.44 18.67 6.04
CA MET A 222 -6.59 17.44 5.23
C MET A 222 -5.76 16.28 5.78
N LEU A 223 -4.56 16.52 6.30
CA LEU A 223 -3.70 15.45 6.80
C LEU A 223 -4.26 14.77 8.06
N PRO A 224 -4.73 15.48 9.11
CA PRO A 224 -5.40 14.84 10.24
C PRO A 224 -6.66 14.08 9.82
N LEU A 225 -7.47 14.65 8.94
CA LEU A 225 -8.67 13.99 8.44
C LEU A 225 -8.34 12.69 7.69
N LEU A 226 -7.34 12.70 6.82
CA LEU A 226 -6.87 11.50 6.11
C LEU A 226 -6.27 10.47 7.08
N GLN A 227 -5.58 10.93 8.15
CA GLN A 227 -5.06 10.04 9.18
C GLN A 227 -6.18 9.28 9.87
N LEU A 228 -7.23 9.98 10.33
CA LEU A 228 -8.39 9.36 10.99
C LEU A 228 -9.15 8.43 10.04
N VAL A 229 -9.38 8.86 8.80
CA VAL A 229 -10.03 8.03 7.77
C VAL A 229 -9.22 6.76 7.49
N SER A 230 -7.89 6.87 7.40
CA SER A 230 -7.01 5.71 7.24
C SER A 230 -7.09 4.76 8.42
N ASP A 231 -7.09 5.28 9.65
CA ASP A 231 -7.15 4.47 10.87
C ASP A 231 -8.48 3.72 10.97
N ILE A 232 -9.61 4.41 10.78
CA ILE A 232 -10.94 3.79 10.81
C ILE A 232 -11.06 2.72 9.72
N ALA A 233 -10.58 3.00 8.52
CA ALA A 233 -10.60 2.05 7.42
C ALA A 233 -9.74 0.81 7.71
N ILE A 234 -8.57 0.98 8.34
CA ILE A 234 -7.70 -0.13 8.74
C ILE A 234 -8.36 -0.96 9.84
N ILE A 235 -8.92 -0.33 10.86
CA ILE A 235 -9.63 -1.02 11.95
C ILE A 235 -10.78 -1.87 11.37
N THR A 236 -11.67 -1.24 10.61
CA THR A 236 -12.85 -1.91 10.06
C THR A 236 -12.49 -3.01 9.06
N GLY A 237 -11.50 -2.77 8.19
CA GLY A 237 -11.04 -3.77 7.21
C GLY A 237 -10.35 -4.97 7.87
N THR A 238 -9.50 -4.71 8.87
CA THR A 238 -8.83 -5.79 9.62
C THR A 238 -9.84 -6.61 10.44
N THR A 239 -10.74 -5.95 11.17
CA THR A 239 -11.76 -6.64 11.98
C THR A 239 -12.67 -7.50 11.10
N LEU A 240 -13.18 -6.95 10.00
CA LEU A 240 -14.02 -7.73 9.08
C LEU A 240 -13.26 -8.89 8.44
N GLY A 241 -11.98 -8.68 8.10
CA GLY A 241 -11.15 -9.74 7.56
C GLY A 241 -10.90 -10.89 8.56
N LEU A 242 -10.68 -10.56 9.84
CA LEU A 242 -10.54 -11.56 10.91
C LEU A 242 -11.85 -12.33 11.12
N LEU A 243 -12.99 -11.64 11.17
CA LEU A 243 -14.29 -12.27 11.29
C LEU A 243 -14.58 -13.23 10.14
N LYS A 244 -14.27 -12.86 8.90
CA LYS A 244 -14.45 -13.74 7.73
C LYS A 244 -13.51 -14.95 7.73
N LYS A 245 -12.37 -14.85 8.38
CA LYS A 245 -11.36 -15.91 8.37
C LYS A 245 -11.55 -16.93 9.50
N TYR A 246 -12.07 -16.51 10.64
CA TYR A 246 -12.16 -17.32 11.85
C TYR A 246 -13.60 -17.47 12.40
N GLY A 247 -14.59 -16.74 11.90
CA GLY A 247 -16.01 -16.90 12.15
C GLY A 247 -16.67 -17.67 11.01
#